data_602d2482a84047dd3af3ea369854c098
#
_entry.id   602d2482a84047dd3af3ea369854c098
#
_cell.length_a   1.000
_cell.length_b   1.000
_cell.length_c   1.000
_cell.angle_alpha   90.00
_cell.angle_beta   90.00
_cell.angle_gamma   90.00
#
_symmetry.space_group_name_H-M   'P 1'
#
loop_
_entity.id
_entity.type
_entity.pdbx_description
1 polymer ?
#
loop_
_entity_poly.entity_id
_entity_poly.type
_entity_poly.pdbx_seq_one_letter_code
_entity_poly.pdbx_strand_id
1 'polypeptide(L)'
;AGVDYKESFVDIQPFKRTKVKLKKEIVTMGVEGIDPKKVVGTYVDAAEWNELISDPEVLLIDTRNQYEVEIGTFKNAVNPATDTFREFPDYVRDNLDPARHKKDRFHNKRVAMFCTGGIRCEKSTAYLKEQGFDEVYHLKGGILKYLEEVPQEQSLWQGECFVFDDRVTVDHNLERGDYDQCHACRR
;
A
#
# COMPACT_ATOMS: atom_id res chain seq x y z
N ALA A 1 6.94 24.93 -9.18
CA ALA A 1 6.33 23.67 -8.78
C ALA A 1 6.58 23.52 -7.28
N GLY A 2 5.53 23.47 -6.46
CA GLY A 2 5.65 23.20 -5.03
C GLY A 2 6.04 21.75 -4.79
N VAL A 3 6.71 21.48 -3.69
CA VAL A 3 6.95 20.12 -3.20
C VAL A 3 5.85 19.82 -2.20
N ASP A 4 5.12 18.74 -2.40
CA ASP A 4 4.14 18.26 -1.43
C ASP A 4 4.89 17.64 -0.25
N TYR A 5 4.62 18.15 0.95
CA TYR A 5 5.17 17.63 2.18
C TYR A 5 4.15 16.70 2.84
N LYS A 6 4.63 15.55 3.31
CA LYS A 6 3.91 14.71 4.26
C LYS A 6 4.62 14.83 5.60
N GLU A 7 3.92 15.33 6.59
CA GLU A 7 4.43 15.50 7.95
C GLU A 7 3.72 14.54 8.90
N SER A 8 4.49 13.92 9.78
CA SER A 8 3.99 13.09 10.88
C SER A 8 4.77 13.45 12.12
N PHE A 9 4.10 13.50 13.25
CA PHE A 9 4.68 13.89 14.52
C PHE A 9 4.71 12.71 15.48
N VAL A 10 5.78 12.58 16.25
CA VAL A 10 5.95 11.58 17.30
C VAL A 10 6.72 12.19 18.47
N ASP A 11 6.45 11.73 19.67
CA ASP A 11 7.08 12.24 20.89
C ASP A 11 8.54 11.81 21.06
N ILE A 12 8.92 10.69 20.44
CA ILE A 12 10.27 10.10 20.51
C ILE A 12 10.85 10.07 19.11
N GLN A 13 12.13 10.46 18.96
CA GLN A 13 12.82 10.41 17.68
C GLN A 13 12.84 8.99 17.09
N PRO A 14 12.12 8.73 15.99
CA PRO A 14 11.91 7.36 15.46
C PRO A 14 13.07 6.87 14.60
N PHE A 15 14.02 7.74 14.25
CA PHE A 15 15.18 7.42 13.42
C PHE A 15 16.48 7.84 14.08
N LYS A 16 17.47 6.96 14.08
CA LYS A 16 18.83 7.25 14.64
C LYS A 16 19.58 8.32 13.85
N ARG A 17 19.28 8.49 12.56
CA ARG A 17 19.98 9.46 11.68
C ARG A 17 19.18 9.73 10.41
N THR A 18 19.30 10.94 9.89
CA THR A 18 18.84 11.29 8.54
C THR A 18 19.76 10.69 7.49
N LYS A 19 19.16 10.07 6.45
CA LYS A 19 19.88 9.53 5.29
C LYS A 19 19.29 10.10 4.01
N VAL A 20 20.14 10.68 3.17
CA VAL A 20 19.77 11.11 1.81
C VAL A 20 20.47 10.19 0.82
N LYS A 21 19.70 9.57 -0.08
CA LYS A 21 20.22 8.65 -1.10
C LYS A 21 19.62 8.97 -2.46
N LEU A 22 20.46 9.03 -3.48
CA LEU A 22 20.01 9.02 -4.87
C LEU A 22 19.68 7.58 -5.27
N LYS A 23 18.49 7.37 -5.80
CA LYS A 23 18.02 6.07 -6.29
C LYS A 23 17.39 6.24 -7.68
N LYS A 24 17.49 5.22 -8.52
CA LYS A 24 16.75 5.18 -9.80
C LYS A 24 15.24 5.10 -9.58
N GLU A 25 14.81 4.38 -8.55
CA GLU A 25 13.43 4.23 -8.14
C GLU A 25 13.30 4.50 -6.65
N ILE A 26 12.29 5.24 -6.23
CA ILE A 26 12.02 5.49 -4.80
C ILE A 26 11.66 4.19 -4.09
N VAL A 27 10.84 3.36 -4.75
CA VAL A 27 10.55 1.96 -4.40
C VAL A 27 10.81 1.10 -5.63
N THR A 28 11.52 0.00 -5.44
CA THR A 28 11.96 -0.82 -6.57
C THR A 28 10.90 -1.84 -6.94
N MET A 29 10.25 -1.65 -8.08
CA MET A 29 9.37 -2.63 -8.71
C MET A 29 10.10 -3.43 -9.80
N GLY A 30 11.13 -2.83 -10.41
CA GLY A 30 11.98 -3.48 -11.40
C GLY A 30 11.41 -3.51 -12.82
N VAL A 31 10.35 -2.76 -13.09
CA VAL A 31 9.78 -2.57 -14.43
C VAL A 31 10.20 -1.22 -14.95
N GLU A 32 10.86 -1.21 -16.11
CA GLU A 32 11.29 0.04 -16.76
C GLU A 32 10.10 0.78 -17.38
N GLY A 33 10.19 2.11 -17.41
CA GLY A 33 9.21 2.97 -18.07
C GLY A 33 8.01 3.36 -17.23
N ILE A 34 7.75 2.72 -16.10
CA ILE A 34 6.63 3.07 -15.21
C ILE A 34 6.90 4.43 -14.55
N ASP A 35 6.11 5.43 -14.94
CA ASP A 35 6.24 6.80 -14.45
C ASP A 35 4.90 7.30 -13.86
N PRO A 36 4.74 7.30 -12.53
CA PRO A 36 3.52 7.78 -11.88
C PRO A 36 3.19 9.27 -12.13
N LYS A 37 4.16 10.04 -12.63
CA LYS A 37 3.91 11.45 -13.02
C LYS A 37 3.15 11.57 -14.34
N LYS A 38 3.19 10.54 -15.18
CA LYS A 38 2.48 10.51 -16.46
C LYS A 38 1.12 9.84 -16.34
N VAL A 39 1.08 8.71 -15.66
CA VAL A 39 -0.12 7.89 -15.46
C VAL A 39 -0.11 7.35 -14.04
N VAL A 40 -1.21 7.51 -13.33
CA VAL A 40 -1.39 7.00 -11.97
C VAL A 40 -2.86 6.67 -11.75
N GLY A 41 -3.16 5.79 -10.80
CA GLY A 41 -4.53 5.49 -10.38
C GLY A 41 -5.19 6.70 -9.69
N THR A 42 -6.50 6.62 -9.54
CA THR A 42 -7.28 7.63 -8.81
C THR A 42 -6.95 7.60 -7.33
N TYR A 43 -6.56 8.74 -6.77
CA TYR A 43 -6.39 8.91 -5.33
C TYR A 43 -7.76 8.95 -4.64
N VAL A 44 -7.92 8.18 -3.58
CA VAL A 44 -9.12 8.15 -2.75
C VAL A 44 -8.75 8.58 -1.34
N ASP A 45 -9.42 9.59 -0.82
CA ASP A 45 -9.18 10.07 0.53
C ASP A 45 -9.70 9.07 1.59
N ALA A 46 -9.15 9.11 2.79
CA ALA A 46 -9.51 8.16 3.87
C ALA A 46 -11.00 8.15 4.19
N ALA A 47 -11.66 9.30 4.09
CA ALA A 47 -13.10 9.44 4.34
C ALA A 47 -13.98 8.64 3.35
N GLU A 48 -13.55 8.49 2.10
CA GLU A 48 -14.28 7.77 1.04
C GLU A 48 -13.80 6.32 0.89
N TRP A 49 -12.68 5.98 1.53
CA TRP A 49 -12.03 4.67 1.36
C TRP A 49 -12.91 3.51 1.80
N ASN A 50 -13.57 3.61 2.95
CA ASN A 50 -14.43 2.55 3.48
C ASN A 50 -15.60 2.22 2.54
N GLU A 51 -16.21 3.23 1.93
CA GLU A 51 -17.28 3.05 0.95
C GLU A 51 -16.77 2.28 -0.27
N LEU A 52 -15.64 2.71 -0.84
CA LEU A 52 -15.04 2.06 -2.01
C LEU A 52 -14.69 0.58 -1.74
N ILE A 53 -14.02 0.27 -0.64
CA ILE A 53 -13.55 -1.10 -0.38
C ILE A 53 -14.64 -2.05 0.16
N SER A 54 -15.81 -1.51 0.52
CA SER A 54 -16.97 -2.29 0.92
C SER A 54 -17.78 -2.77 -0.28
N ASP A 55 -17.56 -2.22 -1.46
CA ASP A 55 -18.22 -2.64 -2.68
C ASP A 55 -17.68 -4.02 -3.13
N PRO A 56 -18.56 -5.04 -3.29
CA PRO A 56 -18.14 -6.39 -3.71
C PRO A 56 -17.55 -6.44 -5.12
N GLU A 57 -17.78 -5.42 -5.95
CA GLU A 57 -17.21 -5.28 -7.29
C GLU A 57 -15.81 -4.64 -7.28
N VAL A 58 -15.29 -4.30 -6.11
CA VAL A 58 -13.93 -3.80 -5.94
C VAL A 58 -13.00 -4.92 -5.47
N LEU A 59 -11.92 -5.13 -6.20
CA LEU A 59 -10.81 -5.97 -5.78
C LEU A 59 -9.85 -5.14 -4.96
N LEU A 60 -9.81 -5.37 -3.66
CA LEU A 60 -8.87 -4.70 -2.76
C LEU A 60 -7.57 -5.50 -2.66
N ILE A 61 -6.43 -4.86 -2.93
CA ILE A 61 -5.09 -5.51 -2.91
C ILE A 61 -4.17 -4.76 -1.95
N ASP A 62 -3.56 -5.52 -1.04
CA ASP A 62 -2.46 -5.04 -0.21
C ASP A 62 -1.14 -5.14 -1.00
N THR A 63 -0.52 -4.03 -1.36
CA THR A 63 0.73 -4.02 -2.14
C THR A 63 1.99 -4.11 -1.28
N ARG A 64 1.83 -4.44 0.00
CA ARG A 64 2.94 -4.63 0.92
C ARG A 64 3.52 -6.04 0.83
N ASN A 65 4.65 -6.24 1.47
CA ASN A 65 5.27 -7.55 1.57
C ASN A 65 4.50 -8.44 2.57
N GLN A 66 4.63 -9.75 2.41
CA GLN A 66 3.97 -10.77 3.24
C GLN A 66 4.08 -10.48 4.74
N TYR A 67 5.28 -10.19 5.25
CA TYR A 67 5.50 -9.95 6.68
C TYR A 67 4.79 -8.70 7.22
N GLU A 68 4.51 -7.70 6.37
CA GLU A 68 3.73 -6.52 6.75
C GLU A 68 2.24 -6.84 6.82
N VAL A 69 1.76 -7.68 5.90
CA VAL A 69 0.35 -8.11 5.82
C VAL A 69 -0.02 -9.01 7.00
N GLU A 70 0.89 -9.88 7.44
CA GLU A 70 0.69 -10.78 8.59
C GLU A 70 0.47 -10.03 9.91
N ILE A 71 0.99 -8.81 10.03
CA ILE A 71 0.81 -7.95 11.22
C ILE A 71 -0.54 -7.26 11.22
N GLY A 72 -1.04 -6.87 10.05
CA GLY A 72 -2.34 -6.25 9.91
C GLY A 72 -2.64 -5.85 8.48
N THR A 73 -3.92 -5.82 8.13
CA THR A 73 -4.41 -5.48 6.79
C THR A 73 -5.87 -5.01 6.84
N PHE A 74 -6.39 -4.47 5.74
CA PHE A 74 -7.82 -4.18 5.65
C PHE A 74 -8.65 -5.45 5.50
N LYS A 75 -9.83 -5.45 6.09
CA LYS A 75 -10.82 -6.52 5.92
C LYS A 75 -11.06 -6.81 4.44
N ASN A 76 -11.04 -8.09 4.07
CA ASN A 76 -11.23 -8.59 2.70
C ASN A 76 -10.12 -8.21 1.69
N ALA A 77 -9.00 -7.66 2.12
CA ALA A 77 -7.87 -7.42 1.23
C ALA A 77 -7.26 -8.74 0.74
N VAL A 78 -6.92 -8.76 -0.54
CA VAL A 78 -6.14 -9.85 -1.12
C VAL A 78 -4.66 -9.59 -0.83
N ASN A 79 -4.01 -10.61 -0.28
CA ASN A 79 -2.57 -10.62 -0.06
C ASN A 79 -1.89 -11.28 -1.27
N PRO A 80 -1.04 -10.57 -2.03
CA PRO A 80 -0.25 -11.15 -3.11
C PRO A 80 0.80 -12.17 -2.65
N ALA A 81 1.08 -12.24 -1.35
CA ALA A 81 2.08 -13.13 -0.74
C ALA A 81 3.48 -12.93 -1.33
N THR A 82 3.87 -11.69 -1.58
CA THR A 82 5.17 -11.32 -2.11
C THR A 82 6.18 -11.05 -0.98
N ASP A 83 7.40 -11.55 -1.11
CA ASP A 83 8.49 -11.24 -0.20
C ASP A 83 9.07 -9.84 -0.46
N THR A 84 9.00 -9.40 -1.71
CA THR A 84 9.46 -8.07 -2.14
C THR A 84 8.51 -7.45 -3.16
N PHE A 85 8.46 -6.13 -3.21
CA PHE A 85 7.64 -5.40 -4.19
C PHE A 85 8.04 -5.66 -5.66
N ARG A 86 9.22 -6.26 -5.90
CA ARG A 86 9.65 -6.68 -7.25
C ARG A 86 8.84 -7.84 -7.82
N GLU A 87 8.19 -8.61 -6.97
CA GLU A 87 7.36 -9.75 -7.36
C GLU A 87 5.93 -9.36 -7.73
N PHE A 88 5.53 -8.11 -7.41
CA PHE A 88 4.19 -7.62 -7.69
C PHE A 88 3.82 -7.67 -9.20
N PRO A 89 4.69 -7.33 -10.16
CA PRO A 89 4.38 -7.52 -11.59
C PRO A 89 4.09 -8.96 -11.99
N ASP A 90 4.80 -9.93 -11.39
CA ASP A 90 4.55 -11.35 -11.64
C ASP A 90 3.20 -11.77 -11.08
N TYR A 91 2.85 -11.32 -9.85
CA TYR A 91 1.52 -11.53 -9.29
C TYR A 91 0.41 -10.99 -10.21
N VAL A 92 0.54 -9.78 -10.72
CA VAL A 92 -0.44 -9.17 -11.63
C VAL A 92 -0.57 -10.00 -12.91
N ARG A 93 0.53 -10.37 -13.55
CA ARG A 93 0.53 -11.21 -14.76
C ARG A 93 -0.15 -12.55 -14.55
N ASP A 94 0.11 -13.18 -13.41
CA ASP A 94 -0.32 -14.54 -13.16
C ASP A 94 -1.73 -14.62 -12.57
N ASN A 95 -2.24 -13.57 -11.94
CA ASN A 95 -3.54 -13.59 -11.26
C ASN A 95 -4.55 -12.56 -11.78
N LEU A 96 -4.12 -11.47 -12.40
CA LEU A 96 -5.02 -10.37 -12.75
C LEU A 96 -5.07 -10.07 -14.25
N ASP A 97 -4.19 -10.66 -15.08
CA ASP A 97 -4.13 -10.38 -16.52
C ASP A 97 -5.49 -10.65 -17.21
N PRO A 98 -6.18 -9.62 -17.72
CA PRO A 98 -7.50 -9.77 -18.34
C PRO A 98 -7.47 -10.71 -19.57
N ALA A 99 -6.32 -10.84 -20.24
CA ALA A 99 -6.18 -11.71 -21.39
C ALA A 99 -6.15 -13.20 -20.99
N ARG A 100 -5.62 -13.51 -19.81
CA ARG A 100 -5.49 -14.88 -19.28
C ARG A 100 -6.71 -15.30 -18.44
N HIS A 101 -7.33 -14.37 -17.74
CA HIS A 101 -8.34 -14.61 -16.70
C HIS A 101 -9.75 -14.13 -17.08
N LYS A 102 -10.12 -14.19 -18.37
CA LYS A 102 -11.43 -13.74 -18.90
C LYS A 102 -12.67 -14.29 -18.20
N LYS A 103 -12.54 -15.36 -17.42
CA LYS A 103 -13.64 -16.03 -16.70
C LYS A 103 -13.51 -15.95 -15.18
N ASP A 104 -12.44 -15.33 -14.66
CA ASP A 104 -12.20 -15.29 -13.23
C ASP A 104 -13.02 -14.20 -12.55
N ARG A 105 -13.22 -14.39 -11.22
CA ARG A 105 -13.95 -13.46 -10.37
C ARG A 105 -13.39 -12.02 -10.34
N PHE A 106 -12.19 -11.83 -10.88
CA PHE A 106 -11.50 -10.53 -10.94
C PHE A 106 -11.63 -9.83 -12.29
N HIS A 107 -12.21 -10.49 -13.29
CA HIS A 107 -12.39 -9.89 -14.60
C HIS A 107 -13.40 -8.72 -14.53
N ASN A 108 -13.03 -7.58 -15.07
CA ASN A 108 -13.81 -6.32 -15.05
C ASN A 108 -14.07 -5.71 -13.66
N LYS A 109 -13.36 -6.13 -12.62
CA LYS A 109 -13.48 -5.47 -11.32
C LYS A 109 -12.68 -4.18 -11.27
N ARG A 110 -13.21 -3.22 -10.53
CA ARG A 110 -12.44 -2.06 -10.09
C ARG A 110 -11.35 -2.52 -9.13
N VAL A 111 -10.14 -2.01 -9.28
CA VAL A 111 -9.00 -2.40 -8.41
C VAL A 111 -8.65 -1.26 -7.47
N ALA A 112 -8.69 -1.51 -6.18
CA ALA A 112 -8.25 -0.59 -5.14
C ALA A 112 -6.99 -1.14 -4.47
N MET A 113 -5.99 -0.29 -4.26
CA MET A 113 -4.71 -0.69 -3.68
C MET A 113 -4.30 0.21 -2.53
N PHE A 114 -3.58 -0.35 -1.57
CA PHE A 114 -3.04 0.41 -0.44
C PHE A 114 -1.65 -0.10 -0.05
N CYS A 115 -0.90 0.75 0.64
CA CYS A 115 0.35 0.42 1.32
C CYS A 115 0.55 1.36 2.51
N THR A 116 1.63 1.22 3.25
CA THR A 116 1.90 1.99 4.48
C THR A 116 1.76 3.51 4.29
N GLY A 117 2.44 4.09 3.32
CA GLY A 117 2.46 5.55 3.08
C GLY A 117 2.05 6.00 1.68
N GLY A 118 1.47 5.10 0.85
CA GLY A 118 0.98 5.42 -0.50
C GLY A 118 2.01 5.32 -1.64
N ILE A 119 3.31 5.31 -1.37
CA ILE A 119 4.37 5.40 -2.40
C ILE A 119 4.42 4.18 -3.32
N ARG A 120 4.27 2.95 -2.78
CA ARG A 120 4.18 1.73 -3.61
C ARG A 120 2.97 1.76 -4.51
N CYS A 121 1.85 2.29 -4.01
CA CYS A 121 0.59 2.36 -4.74
C CYS A 121 0.66 3.27 -5.97
N GLU A 122 1.34 4.40 -5.89
CA GLU A 122 1.54 5.25 -7.07
C GLU A 122 2.18 4.47 -8.21
N LYS A 123 3.15 3.61 -7.90
CA LYS A 123 3.83 2.79 -8.90
C LYS A 123 3.02 1.58 -9.36
N SER A 124 2.37 0.87 -8.43
CA SER A 124 1.55 -0.30 -8.78
C SER A 124 0.30 0.09 -9.56
N THR A 125 -0.33 1.22 -9.24
CA THR A 125 -1.49 1.71 -10.02
C THR A 125 -1.08 2.19 -11.41
N ALA A 126 0.05 2.89 -11.55
CA ALA A 126 0.61 3.25 -12.84
C ALA A 126 0.84 2.01 -13.69
N TYR A 127 1.45 0.98 -13.11
CA TYR A 127 1.69 -0.31 -13.77
C TYR A 127 0.38 -0.96 -14.24
N LEU A 128 -0.63 -1.08 -13.36
CA LEU A 128 -1.91 -1.67 -13.75
C LEU A 128 -2.58 -0.90 -14.90
N LYS A 129 -2.55 0.42 -14.87
CA LYS A 129 -3.10 1.24 -15.97
C LYS A 129 -2.38 0.97 -17.30
N GLU A 130 -1.08 0.79 -17.29
CA GLU A 130 -0.31 0.41 -18.49
C GLU A 130 -0.61 -1.03 -18.95
N GLN A 131 -1.06 -1.91 -18.03
CA GLN A 131 -1.56 -3.24 -18.39
C GLN A 131 -3.02 -3.25 -18.89
N GLY A 132 -3.66 -2.07 -19.03
CA GLY A 132 -5.00 -1.92 -19.58
C GLY A 132 -6.14 -2.00 -18.56
N PHE A 133 -5.86 -1.79 -17.28
CA PHE A 133 -6.90 -1.63 -16.26
C PHE A 133 -7.42 -0.19 -16.25
N ASP A 134 -8.72 0.00 -16.47
CA ASP A 134 -9.32 1.33 -16.57
C ASP A 134 -9.64 1.95 -15.20
N GLU A 135 -10.19 1.16 -14.28
CA GLU A 135 -10.65 1.62 -12.97
C GLU A 135 -9.71 1.17 -11.86
N VAL A 136 -8.67 1.97 -11.62
CA VAL A 136 -7.62 1.69 -10.64
C VAL A 136 -7.55 2.82 -9.63
N TYR A 137 -7.67 2.49 -8.35
CA TYR A 137 -7.74 3.40 -7.23
C TYR A 137 -6.65 3.10 -6.21
N HIS A 138 -6.24 4.10 -5.44
CA HIS A 138 -5.38 3.87 -4.28
C HIS A 138 -5.63 4.85 -3.14
N LEU A 139 -5.37 4.36 -1.92
CA LEU A 139 -5.53 5.12 -0.69
C LEU A 139 -4.49 6.25 -0.63
N LYS A 140 -4.95 7.49 -0.65
CA LYS A 140 -4.12 8.68 -0.57
C LYS A 140 -3.48 8.79 0.82
N GLY A 141 -2.16 8.93 0.85
CA GLY A 141 -1.39 8.93 2.10
C GLY A 141 -1.20 7.56 2.74
N GLY A 142 -1.85 6.50 2.21
CA GLY A 142 -1.73 5.13 2.70
C GLY A 142 -2.39 4.86 4.03
N ILE A 143 -2.04 3.72 4.63
CA ILE A 143 -2.60 3.24 5.90
C ILE A 143 -2.40 4.26 7.02
N LEU A 144 -1.22 4.86 7.13
CA LEU A 144 -0.94 5.81 8.21
C LEU A 144 -1.89 7.01 8.18
N LYS A 145 -2.20 7.55 6.99
CA LYS A 145 -3.15 8.64 6.85
C LYS A 145 -4.59 8.20 7.15
N TYR A 146 -4.94 6.99 6.78
CA TYR A 146 -6.23 6.41 7.12
C TYR A 146 -6.41 6.25 8.64
N LEU A 147 -5.41 5.73 9.35
CA LEU A 147 -5.45 5.58 10.80
C LEU A 147 -5.49 6.94 11.54
N GLU A 148 -4.89 7.98 10.95
CA GLU A 148 -4.94 9.34 11.49
C GLU A 148 -6.34 9.98 11.35
N GLU A 149 -7.06 9.73 10.24
CA GLU A 149 -8.28 10.43 9.88
C GLU A 149 -9.58 9.65 10.20
N VAL A 150 -9.53 8.31 10.19
CA VAL A 150 -10.72 7.47 10.38
C VAL A 150 -10.82 7.03 11.84
N PRO A 151 -11.92 7.35 12.55
CA PRO A 151 -12.11 6.88 13.92
C PRO A 151 -12.08 5.36 14.02
N GLN A 152 -11.56 4.84 15.14
CA GLN A 152 -11.36 3.40 15.35
C GLN A 152 -12.65 2.59 15.20
N GLU A 153 -13.77 3.12 15.66
CA GLU A 153 -15.09 2.48 15.57
C GLU A 153 -15.63 2.37 14.13
N GLN A 154 -15.09 3.14 13.19
CA GLN A 154 -15.45 3.12 11.77
C GLN A 154 -14.40 2.42 10.93
N SER A 155 -13.27 2.06 11.54
CA SER A 155 -12.13 1.51 10.81
C SER A 155 -12.40 0.09 10.31
N LEU A 156 -12.02 -0.16 9.07
CA LEU A 156 -11.96 -1.49 8.46
C LEU A 156 -10.56 -2.10 8.52
N TRP A 157 -9.60 -1.39 9.12
CA TRP A 157 -8.27 -1.89 9.38
C TRP A 157 -8.27 -2.92 10.51
N GLN A 158 -7.49 -3.98 10.37
CA GLN A 158 -7.35 -5.06 11.36
C GLN A 158 -5.88 -5.27 11.70
N GLY A 159 -5.55 -5.30 12.98
CA GLY A 159 -4.18 -5.45 13.47
C GLY A 159 -3.40 -4.14 13.53
N GLU A 160 -2.09 -4.23 13.53
CA GLU A 160 -1.17 -3.10 13.59
C GLU A 160 -0.55 -2.79 12.21
N CYS A 161 -0.03 -1.59 12.02
CA CYS A 161 0.62 -1.20 10.79
C CYS A 161 2.15 -1.26 10.95
N PHE A 162 2.82 -2.09 10.13
CA PHE A 162 4.28 -2.10 10.08
C PHE A 162 4.82 -0.77 9.58
N VAL A 163 5.79 -0.21 10.31
CA VAL A 163 6.51 1.01 9.96
C VAL A 163 8.02 0.76 9.89
N PHE A 164 8.72 1.54 9.06
CA PHE A 164 10.15 1.35 8.79
C PHE A 164 11.04 2.20 9.70
N ASP A 165 10.64 2.34 10.97
CA ASP A 165 11.40 3.08 11.99
C ASP A 165 11.56 2.25 13.28
N ASP A 166 12.13 2.84 14.34
CA ASP A 166 12.45 2.13 15.60
C ASP A 166 11.18 1.69 16.38
N ARG A 167 9.98 2.06 15.97
CA ARG A 167 8.72 1.59 16.56
C ARG A 167 8.33 0.19 16.09
N VAL A 168 8.79 -0.22 14.91
CA VAL A 168 8.46 -1.48 14.20
C VAL A 168 7.02 -1.52 13.72
N THR A 169 6.05 -1.32 14.62
CA THR A 169 4.62 -1.24 14.31
C THR A 169 3.95 -0.08 15.04
N VAL A 170 2.82 0.35 14.51
CA VAL A 170 1.92 1.30 15.18
C VAL A 170 0.51 0.73 15.22
N ASP A 171 -0.20 1.03 16.30
CA ASP A 171 -1.61 0.73 16.48
C ASP A 171 -2.53 1.71 15.73
N HIS A 172 -3.83 1.66 15.98
CA HIS A 172 -4.79 2.56 15.36
C HIS A 172 -4.64 4.02 15.79
N ASN A 173 -4.07 4.29 16.95
CA ASN A 173 -3.80 5.65 17.44
C ASN A 173 -2.44 6.19 16.99
N LEU A 174 -1.73 5.45 16.13
CA LEU A 174 -0.36 5.71 15.69
C LEU A 174 0.68 5.68 16.82
N GLU A 175 0.33 5.08 17.95
CA GLU A 175 1.24 4.79 19.04
C GLU A 175 2.05 3.52 18.73
N ARG A 176 3.18 3.34 19.43
CA ARG A 176 4.00 2.13 19.25
C ARG A 176 3.17 0.88 19.57
N GLY A 177 3.16 -0.07 18.64
CA GLY A 177 2.48 -1.36 18.79
C GLY A 177 3.27 -2.38 19.61
N ASP A 178 2.74 -3.61 19.63
CA ASP A 178 3.25 -4.70 20.46
C ASP A 178 4.33 -5.56 19.77
N TYR A 179 4.55 -5.38 18.47
CA TYR A 179 5.53 -6.17 17.72
C TYR A 179 6.95 -5.61 17.86
N ASP A 180 7.90 -6.52 18.00
CA ASP A 180 9.34 -6.23 17.93
C ASP A 180 9.98 -6.93 16.74
N GLN A 181 11.04 -6.33 16.20
CA GLN A 181 11.81 -6.90 15.12
C GLN A 181 13.11 -7.53 15.63
N CYS A 182 13.35 -8.77 15.24
CA CYS A 182 14.62 -9.41 15.55
C CYS A 182 15.79 -8.62 14.98
N HIS A 183 16.74 -8.20 15.83
CA HIS A 183 17.92 -7.42 15.39
C HIS A 183 18.85 -8.20 14.45
N ALA A 184 18.81 -9.54 14.47
CA ALA A 184 19.64 -10.39 13.64
C ALA A 184 19.04 -10.64 12.24
N CYS A 185 17.81 -11.14 12.17
CA CYS A 185 17.15 -11.50 10.89
C CYS A 185 16.19 -10.44 10.37
N ARG A 186 15.81 -9.45 11.19
CA ARG A 186 14.86 -8.36 10.88
C ARG A 186 13.47 -8.85 10.45
N ARG A 187 13.06 -9.95 11.02
CA ARG A 187 11.73 -10.54 10.92
C ARG A 187 11.07 -10.61 12.29
#